data_6824d562e558a0723f40cb4d5e8da873
#
_entry.id   6824d562e558a0723f40cb4d5e8da873
#
_cell.length_a   1.000
_cell.length_b   1.000
_cell.length_c   1.000
_cell.angle_alpha   90.00
_cell.angle_beta   90.00
_cell.angle_gamma   90.00
#
_symmetry.space_group_name_H-M   'P 1'
#
loop_
_entity.id
_entity.type
_entity.pdbx_description
1 polymer ?
#
loop_
_entity_poly.entity_id
_entity_poly.type
_entity_poly.pdbx_seq_one_letter_code
_entity_poly.pdbx_strand_id
1 'polypeptide(L)'
;MLFRSMYVIDLLGQGTMRFTELHRGVNGITARMLTVTLRGLERDGIVTRTIHPVIPPRVEYALTPMGRTLLDTIGQLVAWADSHLDEIDAARAAYDARHPAE
;
A
#
# COMPACT_ATOMS: atom_id res chain seq x y z
N MET A 1 5.64 5.48 6.65
CA MET A 1 4.79 6.26 5.73
C MET A 1 3.32 6.04 6.04
N LEU A 2 2.56 7.11 6.12
CA LEU A 2 1.16 7.07 6.58
C LEU A 2 0.19 6.39 5.62
N PHE A 3 0.45 6.42 4.32
CA PHE A 3 -0.50 6.02 3.28
C PHE A 3 -0.19 4.67 2.61
N ARG A 4 0.82 3.93 3.06
CA ARG A 4 1.26 2.72 2.34
C ARG A 4 0.19 1.64 2.25
N SER A 5 -0.60 1.44 3.32
CA SER A 5 -1.68 0.45 3.30
C SER A 5 -2.74 0.81 2.28
N MET A 6 -3.07 2.09 2.15
CA MET A 6 -4.03 2.57 1.16
C MET A 6 -3.56 2.28 -0.26
N TYR A 7 -2.28 2.54 -0.55
CA TYR A 7 -1.74 2.30 -1.88
C TYR A 7 -1.72 0.81 -2.23
N VAL A 8 -1.41 -0.05 -1.26
CA VAL A 8 -1.45 -1.51 -1.46
C VAL A 8 -2.89 -1.96 -1.77
N ILE A 9 -3.85 -1.52 -0.99
CA ILE A 9 -5.26 -1.88 -1.20
C ILE A 9 -5.75 -1.38 -2.57
N ASP A 10 -5.46 -0.13 -2.90
CA ASP A 10 -5.86 0.47 -4.17
C ASP A 10 -5.29 -0.32 -5.35
N LEU A 11 -4.03 -0.68 -5.28
CA LEU A 11 -3.36 -1.45 -6.33
C LEU A 11 -3.99 -2.85 -6.48
N LEU A 12 -4.30 -3.51 -5.36
CA LEU A 12 -4.95 -4.82 -5.37
C LEU A 12 -6.40 -4.77 -5.91
N GLY A 13 -6.97 -3.58 -6.01
CA GLY A 13 -8.25 -3.38 -6.66
C GLY A 13 -8.24 -3.78 -8.14
N GLN A 14 -7.08 -3.80 -8.77
CA GLN A 14 -6.92 -4.21 -10.16
C GLN A 14 -6.98 -5.72 -10.34
N GLY A 15 -6.80 -6.50 -9.28
CA GLY A 15 -6.83 -7.95 -9.31
C GLY A 15 -5.75 -8.57 -8.44
N THR A 16 -5.65 -9.88 -8.52
CA THR A 16 -4.65 -10.66 -7.78
C THR A 16 -3.24 -10.29 -8.23
N MET A 17 -2.34 -10.09 -7.27
CA MET A 17 -0.95 -9.71 -7.56
C MET A 17 0.03 -10.51 -6.73
N ARG A 18 1.23 -10.71 -7.31
CA ARG A 18 2.36 -11.27 -6.59
C ARG A 18 3.09 -10.18 -5.81
N PHE A 19 3.90 -10.60 -4.84
CA PHE A 19 4.69 -9.68 -4.02
C PHE A 19 5.55 -8.72 -4.87
N THR A 20 6.22 -9.25 -5.90
CA THR A 20 7.09 -8.43 -6.74
C THR A 20 6.32 -7.38 -7.53
N GLU A 21 5.10 -7.70 -7.94
CA GLU A 21 4.25 -6.74 -8.63
C GLU A 21 3.80 -5.61 -7.70
N LEU A 22 3.42 -5.97 -6.47
CA LEU A 22 3.06 -4.99 -5.44
C LEU A 22 4.25 -4.11 -5.07
N HIS A 23 5.42 -4.71 -4.92
CA HIS A 23 6.63 -3.97 -4.57
C HIS A 23 6.98 -2.94 -5.64
N ARG A 24 6.84 -3.31 -6.91
CA ARG A 24 7.07 -2.39 -8.03
C ARG A 24 6.01 -1.31 -8.13
N GLY A 25 4.76 -1.67 -7.84
CA GLY A 25 3.62 -0.77 -8.02
C GLY A 25 3.44 0.26 -6.92
N VAL A 26 4.00 0.04 -5.73
CA VAL A 26 3.91 0.99 -4.62
C VAL A 26 5.24 1.74 -4.50
N ASN A 27 5.23 2.99 -4.93
CA ASN A 27 6.43 3.79 -4.98
C ASN A 27 7.03 4.03 -3.59
N GLY A 28 8.33 3.77 -3.47
CA GLY A 28 9.09 4.06 -2.25
C GLY A 28 8.91 3.07 -1.11
N ILE A 29 8.15 1.99 -1.29
CA ILE A 29 8.00 0.98 -0.24
C ILE A 29 9.17 -0.01 -0.29
N THR A 30 9.75 -0.32 0.86
CA THR A 30 10.76 -1.37 0.96
C THR A 30 10.09 -2.74 1.01
N ALA A 31 10.85 -3.79 0.67
CA ALA A 31 10.34 -5.16 0.78
C ALA A 31 9.88 -5.48 2.19
N ARG A 32 10.63 -5.02 3.20
CA ARG A 32 10.27 -5.23 4.61
C ARG A 32 8.96 -4.54 4.97
N MET A 33 8.80 -3.28 4.57
CA MET A 33 7.58 -2.51 4.84
C MET A 33 6.38 -3.16 4.17
N LEU A 34 6.54 -3.61 2.94
CA LEU A 34 5.48 -4.29 2.21
C LEU A 34 5.09 -5.60 2.90
N THR A 35 6.06 -6.39 3.34
CA THR A 35 5.81 -7.63 4.09
C THR A 35 4.99 -7.35 5.35
N VAL A 36 5.39 -6.36 6.15
CA VAL A 36 4.69 -5.99 7.38
C VAL A 36 3.27 -5.52 7.08
N THR A 37 3.12 -4.68 6.05
CA THR A 37 1.82 -4.17 5.64
C THR A 37 0.88 -5.29 5.20
N LEU A 38 1.37 -6.20 4.36
CA LEU A 38 0.55 -7.32 3.87
C LEU A 38 0.15 -8.27 4.98
N ARG A 39 1.04 -8.54 5.93
CA ARG A 39 0.71 -9.38 7.10
C ARG A 39 -0.38 -8.75 7.95
N GLY A 40 -0.32 -7.44 8.16
CA GLY A 40 -1.36 -6.73 8.89
C GLY A 40 -2.70 -6.78 8.18
N LEU A 41 -2.71 -6.57 6.88
CA LEU A 41 -3.94 -6.63 6.08
C LEU A 41 -4.52 -8.04 6.03
N GLU A 42 -3.69 -9.05 5.95
CA GLU A 42 -4.12 -10.44 6.01
C GLU A 42 -4.73 -10.76 7.38
N ARG A 43 -4.07 -10.34 8.45
CA ARG A 43 -4.55 -10.52 9.82
C ARG A 43 -5.93 -9.88 10.03
N ASP A 44 -6.16 -8.72 9.43
CA ASP A 44 -7.41 -7.98 9.55
C ASP A 44 -8.51 -8.49 8.61
N GLY A 45 -8.21 -9.48 7.77
CA GLY A 45 -9.18 -10.03 6.83
C GLY A 45 -9.43 -9.16 5.60
N ILE A 46 -8.57 -8.20 5.33
CA ILE A 46 -8.67 -7.31 4.15
C ILE A 46 -8.09 -7.99 2.91
N VAL A 47 -7.06 -8.80 3.10
CA VAL A 47 -6.28 -9.44 2.03
C VAL A 47 -6.17 -10.93 2.31
N THR A 48 -6.25 -11.76 1.26
CA THR A 48 -5.88 -13.17 1.32
C THR A 48 -4.50 -13.37 0.73
N ARG A 49 -3.79 -14.35 1.27
CA ARG A 49 -2.50 -14.78 0.78
C ARG A 49 -2.61 -16.23 0.37
N THR A 50 -2.38 -16.53 -0.89
CA THR A 50 -2.50 -17.86 -1.45
C THR A 50 -1.13 -18.35 -1.91
N ILE A 51 -0.71 -19.52 -1.42
CA ILE A 51 0.53 -20.15 -1.82
C ILE A 51 0.20 -21.27 -2.83
N HIS A 52 0.79 -21.16 -4.02
CA HIS A 52 0.64 -22.19 -5.05
C HIS A 52 1.81 -23.16 -4.94
N PRO A 53 1.54 -24.49 -4.78
CA PRO A 53 2.60 -25.49 -4.60
C PRO A 53 3.23 -25.90 -5.93
N VAL A 54 3.81 -24.94 -6.62
CA VAL A 54 4.54 -25.14 -7.88
C VAL A 54 6.02 -24.86 -7.63
N ILE A 55 6.87 -25.17 -8.61
CA ILE A 55 8.31 -24.94 -8.51
C ILE A 55 8.72 -23.90 -9.57
N PRO A 56 9.24 -22.72 -9.15
CA PRO A 56 9.33 -22.23 -7.76
C PRO A 56 7.95 -21.90 -7.18
N PRO A 57 7.80 -21.92 -5.83
CA PRO A 57 6.53 -21.57 -5.19
C PRO A 57 6.09 -20.16 -5.57
N ARG A 58 4.78 -20.00 -5.76
CA ARG A 58 4.19 -18.72 -6.13
C ARG A 58 3.23 -18.28 -5.04
N VAL A 59 3.41 -17.05 -4.55
CA VAL A 59 2.54 -16.47 -3.54
C VAL A 59 1.77 -15.31 -4.18
N GLU A 60 0.46 -15.33 -4.04
CA GLU A 60 -0.43 -14.31 -4.59
C GLU A 60 -1.26 -13.67 -3.50
N TYR A 61 -1.54 -12.38 -3.67
CA TYR A 61 -2.34 -11.58 -2.76
C TYR A 61 -3.57 -11.05 -3.48
N ALA A 62 -4.70 -11.08 -2.81
CA ALA A 62 -5.96 -10.58 -3.36
C ALA A 62 -6.80 -9.94 -2.26
N LEU A 63 -7.65 -8.99 -2.62
CA LEU A 63 -8.61 -8.43 -1.68
C LEU A 63 -9.70 -9.46 -1.38
N THR A 64 -10.10 -9.51 -0.11
CA THR A 64 -11.31 -10.24 0.30
C THR A 64 -12.54 -9.43 -0.10
N PRO A 65 -13.75 -10.03 -0.06
CA PRO A 65 -14.98 -9.24 -0.24
C PRO A 65 -15.05 -8.04 0.71
N MET A 66 -14.65 -8.21 1.98
CA MET A 66 -14.59 -7.10 2.92
C MET A 66 -13.57 -6.05 2.49
N GLY A 67 -12.39 -6.48 2.02
CA GLY A 67 -11.38 -5.56 1.52
C GLY A 67 -11.87 -4.73 0.33
N ARG A 68 -12.67 -5.34 -0.55
CA ARG A 68 -13.23 -4.62 -1.69
C ARG A 68 -14.18 -3.50 -1.30
N THR A 69 -14.81 -3.58 -0.13
CA THR A 69 -15.70 -2.51 0.33
C THR A 69 -14.95 -1.21 0.61
N LEU A 70 -13.63 -1.28 0.76
CA LEU A 70 -12.79 -0.10 0.99
C LEU A 70 -12.38 0.62 -0.28
N LEU A 71 -12.54 -0.01 -1.46
CA LEU A 71 -11.92 0.50 -2.69
C LEU A 71 -12.37 1.92 -3.04
N ASP A 72 -13.66 2.22 -2.96
CA ASP A 72 -14.16 3.55 -3.30
C ASP A 72 -13.57 4.62 -2.38
N THR A 73 -13.61 4.37 -1.08
CA THR A 73 -13.09 5.31 -0.09
C THR A 73 -11.58 5.49 -0.22
N ILE A 74 -10.86 4.36 -0.36
CA ILE A 74 -9.41 4.38 -0.51
C ILE A 74 -9.00 5.07 -1.81
N GLY A 75 -9.71 4.80 -2.90
CA GLY A 75 -9.46 5.45 -4.18
C GLY A 75 -9.58 6.95 -4.10
N GLN A 76 -10.59 7.45 -3.38
CA GLN A 76 -10.75 8.88 -3.15
C GLN A 76 -9.61 9.46 -2.30
N LEU A 77 -9.18 8.74 -1.27
CA LEU A 77 -8.07 9.18 -0.43
C LEU A 77 -6.74 9.20 -1.20
N VAL A 78 -6.49 8.17 -2.02
CA VAL A 78 -5.29 8.11 -2.85
C VAL A 78 -5.28 9.28 -3.84
N ALA A 79 -6.40 9.55 -4.50
CA ALA A 79 -6.52 10.66 -5.43
C ALA A 79 -6.29 12.00 -4.73
N TRP A 80 -6.84 12.15 -3.53
CA TRP A 80 -6.62 13.36 -2.73
C TRP A 80 -5.14 13.53 -2.40
N ALA A 81 -4.51 12.46 -1.90
CA ALA A 81 -3.10 12.48 -1.52
C ALA A 81 -2.22 12.84 -2.71
N ASP A 82 -2.47 12.21 -3.87
CA ASP A 82 -1.68 12.47 -5.07
C ASP A 82 -1.84 13.90 -5.56
N SER A 83 -3.05 14.46 -5.47
CA SER A 83 -3.29 15.83 -5.91
C SER A 83 -2.72 16.88 -4.96
N HIS A 84 -2.42 16.52 -3.71
CA HIS A 84 -1.91 17.43 -2.69
C HIS A 84 -0.44 17.15 -2.32
N LEU A 85 0.22 16.25 -3.03
CA LEU A 85 1.57 15.82 -2.69
C LEU A 85 2.55 16.99 -2.66
N ASP A 86 2.48 17.89 -3.63
CA ASP A 86 3.36 19.06 -3.70
C ASP A 86 3.14 19.98 -2.49
N GLU A 87 1.89 20.17 -2.10
CA GLU A 87 1.56 21.00 -0.92
C GLU A 87 2.09 20.35 0.36
N ILE A 88 1.94 19.04 0.49
CA ILE A 88 2.44 18.30 1.65
C ILE A 88 3.96 18.40 1.72
N ASP A 89 4.64 18.21 0.60
CA ASP A 89 6.10 18.30 0.53
C ASP A 89 6.59 19.71 0.88
N ALA A 90 5.89 20.73 0.38
CA ALA A 90 6.22 22.13 0.71
C ALA A 90 6.02 22.40 2.20
N ALA A 91 4.95 21.88 2.79
CA ALA A 91 4.68 22.05 4.22
C ALA A 91 5.74 21.35 5.07
N ARG A 92 6.15 20.15 4.67
CA ARG A 92 7.21 19.42 5.36
C ARG A 92 8.55 20.16 5.29
N ALA A 93 8.90 20.66 4.11
CA ALA A 93 10.13 21.42 3.93
C ALA A 93 10.13 22.69 4.79
N ALA A 94 9.02 23.39 4.86
CA ALA A 94 8.89 24.59 5.68
C ALA A 94 9.00 24.26 7.17
N TYR A 95 8.39 23.18 7.61
CA TYR A 95 8.49 22.71 8.98
C TYR A 95 9.93 22.36 9.35
N ASP A 96 10.58 21.58 8.50
CA ASP A 96 11.96 21.13 8.74
C ASP A 96 12.94 22.31 8.80
N ALA A 97 12.68 23.35 8.00
CA ALA A 97 13.51 24.57 8.03
C ALA A 97 13.37 25.32 9.37
N ARG A 98 12.17 25.25 10.01
CA ARG A 98 11.97 25.86 11.34
C ARG A 98 12.43 24.98 12.49
N HIS A 99 12.60 23.67 12.27
CA HIS A 99 12.93 22.68 13.30
C HIS A 99 14.07 21.76 12.87
N PRO A 100 15.25 22.34 12.50
CA PRO A 100 16.31 21.53 11.91
C PRO A 100 16.94 20.50 12.86
N ALA A 101 16.70 20.61 14.17
CA ALA A 101 17.26 19.70 15.19
C ALA A 101 16.34 18.51 15.50
N GLU A 102 15.14 18.45 14.91
CA GLU A 102 14.16 17.39 15.18
C GLU A 102 14.25 16.20 14.21
#